data_91f404b9ac616e3e8ec3bdaf3a9036ce
#
_entry.id   91f404b9ac616e3e8ec3bdaf3a9036ce
#
_cell.length_a   1.000
_cell.length_b   1.000
_cell.length_c   1.000
_cell.angle_alpha   90.00
_cell.angle_beta   90.00
_cell.angle_gamma   90.00
#
_symmetry.space_group_name_H-M   'P 1'
#
loop_
_entity.id
_entity.type
_entity.pdbx_description
1 polymer ?
#
loop_
_entity_poly.entity_id
_entity_poly.type
_entity_poly.pdbx_seq_one_letter_code
_entity_poly.pdbx_strand_id
1 'polypeptide(L)'
;QAARGEGVSVSSWLAVEAAGQSYLLPLGQSGEIFPWVTVQRVPYTQKWFLGVANLRGGLVGVVDLAGLLGSTVPRTEQTLSDASLLAFNAALEVNAALLVDRLAGLRGTDAFVSSEPPADDAPAFFGTTYVDSSGARWQEINLQILSQTPAFLSISV
;
A
#
# COMPACT_ATOMS: atom_id res chain seq x y z
N GLN A 1 4.21 -31.94 -3.79
CA GLN A 1 3.76 -31.51 -3.76
C GLN A 1 3.50 -30.72 -3.95
N ALA A 2 3.54 -30.61 -3.93
CA ALA A 2 3.17 -29.88 -3.99
C ALA A 2 2.84 -29.20 -3.91
N ALA A 3 2.85 -29.15 -3.79
CA ALA A 3 2.47 -28.58 -3.62
C ALA A 3 2.45 -27.96 -3.17
N ARG A 4 2.74 -27.92 -2.95
CA ARG A 4 2.56 -27.44 -2.47
C ARG A 4 2.40 -26.76 -2.58
N GLY A 5 2.58 -26.88 -2.73
CA GLY A 5 2.24 -26.23 -2.76
C GLY A 5 1.78 -25.85 -2.99
N GLU A 6 2.01 -26.03 -3.22
CA GLU A 6 1.47 -25.54 -3.72
C GLU A 6 0.71 -24.52 -3.61
N GLY A 7 0.15 -24.14 -3.77
CA GLY A 7 -0.82 -23.08 -3.65
C GLY A 7 -0.62 -22.14 -2.52
N VAL A 8 0.22 -22.47 -1.71
CA VAL A 8 0.54 -21.70 -0.53
C VAL A 8 1.01 -20.31 -0.88
N SER A 9 1.81 -20.20 -1.93
CA SER A 9 2.44 -18.93 -2.27
C SER A 9 1.48 -17.91 -2.86
N VAL A 10 0.29 -18.34 -3.30
CA VAL A 10 -0.63 -17.41 -3.98
C VAL A 10 -1.35 -16.48 -3.02
N SER A 11 -1.33 -16.79 -1.73
CA SER A 11 -2.02 -15.98 -0.73
C SER A 11 -1.04 -15.43 0.27
N SER A 12 -0.14 -14.60 -0.22
CA SER A 12 0.85 -13.94 0.62
C SER A 12 0.75 -12.45 0.46
N TRP A 13 1.03 -11.74 1.54
CA TRP A 13 0.92 -10.30 1.59
C TRP A 13 2.11 -9.68 2.26
N LEU A 14 2.41 -8.45 1.85
CA LEU A 14 3.25 -7.55 2.61
C LEU A 14 2.33 -6.77 3.54
N ALA A 15 2.56 -6.87 4.84
CA ALA A 15 1.75 -6.16 5.82
C ALA A 15 2.36 -4.79 6.10
N VAL A 16 1.52 -3.76 6.11
CA VAL A 16 1.96 -2.38 6.34
C VAL A 16 1.00 -1.69 7.27
N GLU A 17 1.45 -0.60 7.87
CA GLU A 17 0.61 0.27 8.67
C GLU A 17 0.55 1.65 8.04
N ALA A 18 -0.63 2.22 8.01
CA ALA A 18 -0.85 3.57 7.52
C ALA A 18 -2.04 4.16 8.27
N ALA A 19 -1.90 5.40 8.75
CA ALA A 19 -2.97 6.11 9.47
C ALA A 19 -3.51 5.30 10.67
N GLY A 20 -2.63 4.58 11.35
CA GLY A 20 -3.03 3.78 12.50
C GLY A 20 -3.79 2.51 12.18
N GLN A 21 -3.90 2.15 10.91
CA GLN A 21 -4.60 0.94 10.45
C GLN A 21 -3.61 -0.03 9.83
N SER A 22 -3.98 -1.30 9.81
CA SER A 22 -3.16 -2.37 9.24
C SER A 22 -3.72 -2.79 7.89
N TYR A 23 -2.84 -2.87 6.90
CA TYR A 23 -3.22 -3.22 5.54
C TYR A 23 -2.37 -4.36 5.01
N LEU A 24 -2.94 -5.11 4.09
CA LEU A 24 -2.25 -6.21 3.41
C LEU A 24 -2.17 -5.89 1.93
N LEU A 25 -0.95 -5.89 1.41
CA LEU A 25 -0.71 -5.63 0.00
C LEU A 25 -0.30 -6.94 -0.66
N PRO A 26 -1.03 -7.41 -1.68
CA PRO A 26 -0.68 -8.68 -2.33
C PRO A 26 0.77 -8.67 -2.79
N LEU A 27 1.51 -9.70 -2.41
CA LEU A 27 2.94 -9.75 -2.70
C LEU A 27 3.21 -9.74 -4.19
N GLY A 28 2.34 -10.36 -4.98
CA GLY A 28 2.48 -10.37 -6.43
C GLY A 28 2.25 -9.02 -7.10
N GLN A 29 1.64 -8.07 -6.38
CA GLN A 29 1.41 -6.71 -6.89
C GLN A 29 2.41 -5.71 -6.34
N SER A 30 3.20 -6.12 -5.36
CA SER A 30 4.17 -5.25 -4.70
C SER A 30 5.52 -5.34 -5.40
N GLY A 31 6.19 -4.22 -5.47
CA GLY A 31 7.52 -4.15 -6.05
C GLY A 31 8.56 -3.94 -4.97
N GLU A 32 9.59 -3.20 -5.31
CA GLU A 32 10.72 -2.97 -4.43
C GLU A 32 10.37 -2.02 -3.29
N ILE A 33 11.02 -2.20 -2.15
CA ILE A 33 10.83 -1.37 -0.96
C ILE A 33 12.05 -0.45 -0.83
N PHE A 34 11.78 0.83 -0.59
CA PHE A 34 12.81 1.85 -0.42
C PHE A 34 12.60 2.57 0.92
N PRO A 35 13.67 3.07 1.53
CA PRO A 35 13.49 3.99 2.65
C PRO A 35 12.96 5.33 2.14
N TRP A 36 12.46 6.15 3.07
CA TRP A 36 12.04 7.50 2.70
C TRP A 36 13.19 8.27 2.09
N VAL A 37 12.91 8.97 1.00
CA VAL A 37 13.84 9.92 0.39
C VAL A 37 13.12 11.25 0.21
N THR A 38 13.89 12.31 0.09
CA THR A 38 13.31 13.62 -0.14
C THR A 38 12.59 13.64 -1.50
N VAL A 39 11.36 14.12 -1.48
CA VAL A 39 10.57 14.25 -2.71
C VAL A 39 10.55 15.70 -3.15
N GLN A 40 10.45 15.90 -4.46
CA GLN A 40 10.25 17.23 -5.01
C GLN A 40 8.76 17.45 -5.20
N ARG A 41 8.23 18.47 -4.53
CA ARG A 41 6.81 18.75 -4.60
C ARG A 41 6.44 19.26 -5.99
N VAL A 42 5.23 18.91 -6.41
CA VAL A 42 4.66 19.35 -7.68
C VAL A 42 3.46 20.23 -7.36
N PRO A 43 3.44 21.49 -7.86
CA PRO A 43 2.32 22.39 -7.53
C PRO A 43 0.99 21.90 -8.09
N TYR A 44 -0.08 22.30 -7.43
CA TYR A 44 -1.45 22.03 -7.88
C TYR A 44 -1.79 20.55 -7.95
N THR A 45 -1.27 19.79 -6.98
CA THR A 45 -1.60 18.38 -6.86
C THR A 45 -2.37 18.13 -5.57
N GLN A 46 -3.03 16.98 -5.49
CA GLN A 46 -3.75 16.57 -4.28
C GLN A 46 -2.79 16.44 -3.11
N LYS A 47 -3.30 16.63 -1.88
CA LYS A 47 -2.45 16.58 -0.69
C LYS A 47 -1.78 15.22 -0.48
N TRP A 48 -2.44 14.14 -0.92
CA TRP A 48 -1.86 12.81 -0.78
C TRP A 48 -0.79 12.51 -1.82
N PHE A 49 -0.64 13.35 -2.84
CA PHE A 49 0.46 13.23 -3.79
C PHE A 49 1.60 14.10 -3.27
N LEU A 50 2.65 13.44 -2.77
CA LEU A 50 3.72 14.15 -2.08
C LEU A 50 4.70 14.81 -3.04
N GLY A 51 4.82 14.30 -4.25
CA GLY A 51 5.73 14.82 -5.25
C GLY A 51 6.39 13.71 -6.02
N VAL A 52 7.56 13.99 -6.57
CA VAL A 52 8.32 13.00 -7.34
C VAL A 52 9.66 12.77 -6.69
N ALA A 53 10.17 11.56 -6.83
CA ALA A 53 11.46 11.17 -6.27
C ALA A 53 12.20 10.30 -7.27
N ASN A 54 13.52 10.30 -7.15
CA ASN A 54 14.36 9.43 -7.97
C ASN A 54 14.59 8.13 -7.20
N LEU A 55 14.05 7.04 -7.74
CA LEU A 55 14.25 5.71 -7.16
C LEU A 55 14.86 4.83 -8.24
N ARG A 56 16.05 4.30 -7.96
CA ARG A 56 16.78 3.44 -8.88
C ARG A 56 17.02 4.09 -10.24
N GLY A 57 17.34 5.39 -10.22
CA GLY A 57 17.61 6.09 -11.46
C GLY A 57 16.39 6.46 -12.29
N GLY A 58 15.19 6.17 -11.78
CA GLY A 58 13.94 6.53 -12.44
C GLY A 58 13.13 7.49 -11.59
N LEU A 59 12.43 8.40 -12.24
CA LEU A 59 11.58 9.37 -11.54
C LEU A 59 10.21 8.75 -11.32
N VAL A 60 9.75 8.73 -10.07
CA VAL A 60 8.45 8.14 -9.73
C VAL A 60 7.63 9.14 -8.91
N GLY A 61 6.30 9.04 -9.02
CA GLY A 61 5.39 9.79 -8.17
C GLY A 61 5.27 9.12 -6.82
N VAL A 62 5.23 9.91 -5.75
CA VAL A 62 5.14 9.38 -4.39
C VAL A 62 3.76 9.72 -3.84
N VAL A 63 3.02 8.68 -3.47
CA VAL A 63 1.64 8.78 -2.99
C VAL A 63 1.60 8.37 -1.53
N ASP A 64 1.04 9.25 -0.68
CA ASP A 64 0.85 8.95 0.73
C ASP A 64 -0.39 8.09 0.88
N LEU A 65 -0.22 6.82 1.21
CA LEU A 65 -1.35 5.89 1.33
C LEU A 65 -2.34 6.39 2.39
N ALA A 66 -1.85 6.84 3.55
CA ALA A 66 -2.74 7.34 4.59
C ALA A 66 -3.57 8.52 4.08
N GLY A 67 -2.91 9.46 3.39
CA GLY A 67 -3.61 10.62 2.84
C GLY A 67 -4.64 10.24 1.79
N LEU A 68 -4.30 9.29 0.92
CA LEU A 68 -5.21 8.81 -0.11
C LEU A 68 -6.46 8.18 0.52
N LEU A 69 -6.29 7.54 1.67
CA LEU A 69 -7.40 6.90 2.39
C LEU A 69 -8.15 7.88 3.30
N GLY A 70 -7.81 9.16 3.26
CA GLY A 70 -8.58 10.18 3.94
C GLY A 70 -7.97 10.74 5.21
N SER A 71 -6.76 10.31 5.59
CA SER A 71 -6.11 10.84 6.78
C SER A 71 -5.72 12.30 6.55
N THR A 72 -5.95 13.13 7.58
CA THR A 72 -5.54 14.52 7.57
C THR A 72 -4.40 14.78 8.55
N VAL A 73 -3.84 13.73 9.15
CA VAL A 73 -2.74 13.87 10.10
C VAL A 73 -1.49 14.33 9.36
N PRO A 74 -0.88 15.46 9.75
CA PRO A 74 0.32 15.93 9.06
C PRO A 74 1.52 15.03 9.32
N ARG A 75 2.40 14.96 8.35
CA ARG A 75 3.65 14.23 8.47
C ARG A 75 4.71 15.12 9.07
N THR A 76 5.53 14.56 9.95
CA THR A 76 6.70 15.23 10.51
C THR A 76 7.96 14.57 9.95
N GLU A 77 9.09 15.23 10.12
CA GLU A 77 10.35 14.63 9.70
C GLU A 77 10.59 13.29 10.39
N GLN A 78 10.21 13.19 11.66
CA GLN A 78 10.42 11.96 12.40
C GLN A 78 9.54 10.82 11.87
N THR A 79 8.27 11.11 11.59
CA THR A 79 7.38 10.08 11.04
C THR A 79 7.83 9.65 9.65
N LEU A 80 8.36 10.57 8.86
CA LEU A 80 8.88 10.24 7.53
C LEU A 80 10.14 9.42 7.61
N SER A 81 10.99 9.64 8.61
CA SER A 81 12.23 8.87 8.72
C SER A 81 11.98 7.40 9.00
N ASP A 82 10.83 7.07 9.61
CA ASP A 82 10.44 5.68 9.88
C ASP A 82 9.60 5.08 8.77
N ALA A 83 9.23 5.87 7.78
CA ALA A 83 8.33 5.44 6.71
C ALA A 83 9.10 4.71 5.62
N SER A 84 8.37 3.97 4.81
CA SER A 84 8.93 3.26 3.66
C SER A 84 8.14 3.58 2.41
N LEU A 85 8.81 3.45 1.28
CA LEU A 85 8.20 3.62 -0.04
C LEU A 85 8.11 2.26 -0.69
N LEU A 86 6.91 1.91 -1.17
CA LEU A 86 6.66 0.63 -1.82
C LEU A 86 6.32 0.88 -3.28
N ALA A 87 7.22 0.46 -4.17
CA ALA A 87 6.94 0.54 -5.60
C ALA A 87 5.89 -0.51 -5.96
N PHE A 88 5.16 -0.26 -7.03
CA PHE A 88 4.26 -1.26 -7.59
C PHE A 88 5.08 -2.28 -8.37
N ASN A 89 4.58 -3.52 -8.44
CA ASN A 89 5.23 -4.53 -9.28
C ASN A 89 5.34 -4.00 -10.71
N ALA A 90 6.48 -4.24 -11.34
CA ALA A 90 6.74 -3.70 -12.68
C ALA A 90 5.69 -4.14 -13.70
N ALA A 91 5.10 -5.30 -13.51
CA ALA A 91 4.06 -5.80 -14.43
C ALA A 91 2.80 -4.93 -14.44
N LEU A 92 2.59 -4.13 -13.39
CA LEU A 92 1.44 -3.24 -13.32
C LEU A 92 1.66 -1.95 -14.12
N GLU A 93 2.90 -1.66 -14.49
CA GLU A 93 3.27 -0.48 -15.28
C GLU A 93 2.81 0.83 -14.64
N VAL A 94 2.96 0.92 -13.32
CA VAL A 94 2.60 2.11 -12.56
C VAL A 94 3.86 2.78 -12.08
N ASN A 95 4.07 4.01 -12.51
CA ASN A 95 5.27 4.77 -12.17
C ASN A 95 5.06 5.56 -10.88
N ALA A 96 4.77 4.84 -9.81
CA ALA A 96 4.48 5.43 -8.51
C ALA A 96 4.99 4.52 -7.39
N ALA A 97 5.10 5.11 -6.20
CA ALA A 97 5.42 4.38 -4.98
C ALA A 97 4.47 4.87 -3.88
N LEU A 98 4.08 3.96 -3.00
CA LEU A 98 3.21 4.28 -1.88
C LEU A 98 4.05 4.52 -0.64
N LEU A 99 3.81 5.65 0.03
CA LEU A 99 4.38 5.90 1.33
C LEU A 99 3.51 5.25 2.40
N VAL A 100 4.11 4.39 3.21
CA VAL A 100 3.45 3.76 4.34
C VAL A 100 4.19 4.11 5.61
N ASP A 101 3.49 4.12 6.75
CA ASP A 101 4.09 4.53 8.02
C ASP A 101 5.11 3.52 8.51
N ARG A 102 4.80 2.23 8.38
CA ARG A 102 5.70 1.17 8.81
C ARG A 102 5.42 -0.11 8.04
N LEU A 103 6.46 -0.94 7.94
CA LEU A 103 6.34 -2.29 7.44
C LEU A 103 6.06 -3.21 8.63
N ALA A 104 5.14 -4.15 8.45
CA ALA A 104 4.77 -5.09 9.49
C ALA A 104 5.10 -6.54 9.11
N GLY A 105 5.95 -6.73 8.10
CA GLY A 105 6.44 -8.03 7.69
C GLY A 105 5.56 -8.73 6.66
N LEU A 106 5.88 -9.98 6.42
CA LEU A 106 5.13 -10.80 5.47
C LEU A 106 4.09 -11.62 6.21
N ARG A 107 2.95 -11.84 5.57
CA ARG A 107 1.88 -12.66 6.14
C ARG A 107 1.38 -13.64 5.09
N GLY A 108 1.10 -14.87 5.52
CA GLY A 108 0.41 -15.86 4.72
C GLY A 108 -0.99 -16.08 5.26
N THR A 109 -1.76 -16.91 4.60
CA THR A 109 -3.14 -17.20 5.03
C THR A 109 -3.19 -17.81 6.43
N ASP A 110 -2.14 -18.50 6.84
CA ASP A 110 -2.08 -19.12 8.16
C ASP A 110 -1.97 -18.12 9.31
N ALA A 111 -1.72 -16.86 9.00
CA ALA A 111 -1.68 -15.82 10.01
C ALA A 111 -3.09 -15.41 10.49
N PHE A 112 -4.14 -15.83 9.79
CA PHE A 112 -5.49 -15.35 10.04
C PHE A 112 -6.43 -16.47 10.35
N VAL A 113 -7.42 -16.18 11.21
CA VAL A 113 -8.39 -17.19 11.66
C VAL A 113 -9.77 -16.99 11.03
N SER A 114 -10.04 -15.81 10.48
CA SER A 114 -11.32 -15.56 9.83
C SER A 114 -11.15 -14.41 8.82
N SER A 115 -12.20 -14.21 8.03
CA SER A 115 -12.20 -13.17 7.01
C SER A 115 -13.60 -12.64 6.81
N GLU A 116 -13.70 -11.40 6.31
CA GLU A 116 -14.97 -10.73 6.05
C GLU A 116 -14.89 -10.06 4.68
N PRO A 117 -15.98 -10.12 3.90
CA PRO A 117 -15.98 -9.43 2.62
C PRO A 117 -15.97 -7.92 2.81
N PRO A 118 -15.59 -7.16 1.78
CA PRO A 118 -15.64 -5.70 1.89
C PRO A 118 -17.06 -5.19 2.06
N ALA A 119 -17.20 -4.06 2.74
CA ALA A 119 -18.50 -3.42 2.89
C ALA A 119 -18.98 -2.91 1.52
N ASP A 120 -20.31 -2.78 1.37
CA ASP A 120 -20.89 -2.34 0.08
C ASP A 120 -20.41 -0.95 -0.32
N ASP A 121 -20.13 -0.09 0.65
CA ASP A 121 -19.68 1.27 0.40
C ASP A 121 -18.16 1.44 0.44
N ALA A 122 -17.42 0.35 0.55
CA ALA A 122 -15.96 0.41 0.58
C ALA A 122 -15.41 0.82 -0.79
N PRO A 123 -14.21 1.43 -0.82
CA PRO A 123 -13.57 1.69 -2.10
C PRO A 123 -13.37 0.42 -2.91
N ALA A 124 -13.39 0.55 -4.23
CA ALA A 124 -13.29 -0.61 -5.11
C ALA A 124 -12.00 -1.39 -4.92
N PHE A 125 -10.92 -0.72 -4.47
CA PHE A 125 -9.64 -1.38 -4.27
C PHE A 125 -9.52 -2.09 -2.92
N PHE A 126 -10.53 -1.99 -2.03
CA PHE A 126 -10.55 -2.77 -0.80
C PHE A 126 -11.00 -4.19 -1.11
N GLY A 127 -10.18 -5.15 -0.69
CA GLY A 127 -10.54 -6.55 -0.78
C GLY A 127 -11.07 -7.06 0.55
N THR A 128 -10.77 -8.31 0.84
CA THR A 128 -11.20 -8.97 2.06
C THR A 128 -10.52 -8.37 3.28
N THR A 129 -11.24 -8.29 4.40
CA THR A 129 -10.65 -8.00 5.70
C THR A 129 -10.34 -9.32 6.38
N TYR A 130 -9.10 -9.50 6.80
CA TYR A 130 -8.65 -10.69 7.51
C TYR A 130 -8.50 -10.39 8.98
N VAL A 131 -8.79 -11.38 9.82
CA VAL A 131 -8.74 -11.22 11.27
C VAL A 131 -7.75 -12.23 11.82
N ASP A 132 -6.77 -11.77 12.60
CA ASP A 132 -5.79 -12.68 13.18
C ASP A 132 -6.29 -13.24 14.53
N SER A 133 -5.48 -14.10 15.15
CA SER A 133 -5.88 -14.77 16.37
C SER A 133 -6.06 -13.82 17.56
N SER A 134 -5.50 -12.62 17.49
CA SER A 134 -5.67 -11.63 18.54
C SER A 134 -6.90 -10.75 18.32
N GLY A 135 -7.61 -10.93 17.20
CA GLY A 135 -8.75 -10.11 16.85
C GLY A 135 -8.40 -8.88 16.05
N ALA A 136 -7.13 -8.67 15.71
CA ALA A 136 -6.72 -7.54 14.91
C ALA A 136 -7.17 -7.73 13.46
N ARG A 137 -7.60 -6.63 12.86
CA ARG A 137 -8.18 -6.64 11.52
C ARG A 137 -7.16 -6.07 10.54
N TRP A 138 -7.06 -6.74 9.38
CA TRP A 138 -6.09 -6.42 8.33
C TRP A 138 -6.83 -6.27 7.02
N GLN A 139 -6.82 -5.08 6.45
CA GLN A 139 -7.56 -4.78 5.22
C GLN A 139 -6.68 -5.01 4.01
N GLU A 140 -7.10 -5.92 3.14
CA GLU A 140 -6.39 -6.12 1.88
C GLU A 140 -6.68 -4.98 0.91
N ILE A 141 -5.64 -4.51 0.24
CA ILE A 141 -5.76 -3.49 -0.80
C ILE A 141 -5.26 -4.10 -2.11
N ASN A 142 -6.10 -4.07 -3.13
CA ASN A 142 -5.72 -4.50 -4.47
C ASN A 142 -5.02 -3.34 -5.16
N LEU A 143 -3.71 -3.47 -5.35
CA LEU A 143 -2.89 -2.39 -5.90
C LEU A 143 -3.18 -2.14 -7.38
N GLN A 144 -3.53 -3.18 -8.13
CA GLN A 144 -3.87 -3.02 -9.53
C GLN A 144 -5.14 -2.18 -9.66
N ILE A 145 -6.18 -2.50 -8.89
CA ILE A 145 -7.41 -1.73 -8.91
C ILE A 145 -7.15 -0.31 -8.43
N LEU A 146 -6.38 -0.15 -7.35
CA LEU A 146 -6.03 1.18 -6.82
C LEU A 146 -5.42 2.05 -7.91
N SER A 147 -4.48 1.52 -8.66
CA SER A 147 -3.77 2.28 -9.69
C SER A 147 -4.68 2.71 -10.83
N GLN A 148 -5.84 2.10 -10.96
CA GLN A 148 -6.79 2.38 -12.04
C GLN A 148 -8.00 3.17 -11.56
N THR A 149 -8.09 3.50 -10.27
CA THR A 149 -9.24 4.26 -9.78
C THR A 149 -9.15 5.72 -10.21
N PRO A 150 -10.30 6.36 -10.47
CA PRO A 150 -10.27 7.78 -10.82
C PRO A 150 -9.59 8.65 -9.76
N ALA A 151 -9.77 8.33 -8.48
CA ALA A 151 -9.14 9.11 -7.41
C ALA A 151 -7.62 9.08 -7.54
N PHE A 152 -7.05 7.88 -7.76
CA PHE A 152 -5.60 7.74 -7.87
C PHE A 152 -5.07 8.45 -9.12
N LEU A 153 -5.83 8.39 -10.22
CA LEU A 153 -5.40 8.99 -11.48
C LEU A 153 -5.57 10.51 -11.50
N SER A 154 -6.38 11.08 -10.60
CA SER A 154 -6.67 12.51 -10.57
C SER A 154 -5.78 13.21 -9.56
N ILE A 155 -4.48 13.21 -9.80
CA ILE A 155 -3.52 13.82 -8.88
C ILE A 155 -3.53 15.34 -8.92
N SER A 156 -4.05 15.96 -9.98
CA SER A 156 -4.16 17.40 -10.09
C SER A 156 -5.39 17.91 -9.34
N VAL A 157 -5.28 19.07 -8.75
CA VAL A 157 -6.46 19.73 -8.15
C VAL A 157 -7.18 20.59 -9.18
#